data_cea322d13f4cf4335a448ad6b89574c1
#
_entry.id   cea322d13f4cf4335a448ad6b89574c1
#
_cell.length_a   1.000
_cell.length_b   1.000
_cell.length_c   1.000
_cell.angle_alpha   90.00
_cell.angle_beta   90.00
_cell.angle_gamma   90.00
#
_symmetry.space_group_name_H-M   'P 1'
#
loop_
_entity.id
_entity.type
_entity.pdbx_description
1 polymer ?
#
loop_
_entity_poly.entity_id
_entity_poly.type
_entity_poly.pdbx_seq_one_letter_code
_entity_poly.pdbx_strand_id
1 'polypeptide(L)'
;MERLKPQHTYFQKYGNTICLFVHNPNTNKTVHKSIKALCGHGIKTDCCFWDKNKHRFKEHSDKKGKCRIETAHIDNTRLESLQTALNGILDSIPCYTPEDLYTAYKASLGVVCKAPTNQQTLLEYAVYYRDLWKSGNVISYDVKSSNYRIYDKFINKLNGTKNGVTMPWAKEMKKFADMLIANIDNDTYKNFCKLVASYCTNEHKDNKTDIAYKDTVKAFVAVVRRWHKEENDNPNFKFSYKAFTRETPKPQSKNNQQTFTDEQLKQFWEFDVTRIMPRVPKELKQLYLDTCLLMYKELSRPRDIIDMRIENIITINGRLYWKYCPKKLSNHEFKNASKKEAAVEIHKDCIQIIQKYKGERTKGYLLPFKINQKAETKKRDVDVNHVREKIRQFMCAIDKYCGWNIENLSMYNLRHTVITNAIISGVPIKLIAEYAKTSMLQIENTYSDTIKICRSASISNVI
;
A
#
# COMPACT_ATOMS: atom_id res chain seq x y z
N MET A 1 -41.00 -22.05 -35.72
CA MET A 1 -39.65 -21.65 -35.28
C MET A 1 -39.82 -20.77 -34.06
N GLU A 2 -39.63 -21.33 -32.85
CA GLU A 2 -39.57 -20.52 -31.65
C GLU A 2 -38.32 -19.63 -31.74
N ARG A 3 -38.50 -18.32 -31.63
CA ARG A 3 -37.40 -17.39 -31.55
C ARG A 3 -36.61 -17.73 -30.30
N LEU A 4 -35.42 -18.31 -30.45
CA LEU A 4 -34.47 -18.48 -29.39
C LEU A 4 -34.30 -17.13 -28.67
N LYS A 5 -34.56 -17.10 -27.37
CA LYS A 5 -34.32 -15.89 -26.58
C LYS A 5 -32.87 -15.50 -26.71
N PRO A 6 -32.56 -14.22 -26.95
CA PRO A 6 -31.15 -13.80 -27.07
C PRO A 6 -30.36 -14.16 -25.81
N GLN A 7 -29.15 -14.63 -26.00
CA GLN A 7 -28.27 -14.92 -24.92
C GLN A 7 -27.90 -13.61 -24.19
N HIS A 8 -28.01 -13.58 -22.87
CA HIS A 8 -27.73 -12.39 -22.10
C HIS A 8 -27.06 -12.76 -20.75
N THR A 9 -26.34 -11.81 -20.19
CA THR A 9 -25.73 -11.92 -18.87
C THR A 9 -26.34 -10.93 -17.90
N TYR A 10 -26.31 -11.28 -16.64
CA TYR A 10 -26.65 -10.35 -15.56
C TYR A 10 -25.87 -10.72 -14.28
N PHE A 11 -25.74 -9.74 -13.40
CA PHE A 11 -25.16 -9.95 -12.07
C PHE A 11 -26.29 -10.07 -11.05
N GLN A 12 -26.13 -11.00 -10.13
CA GLN A 12 -27.09 -11.18 -9.04
C GLN A 12 -26.38 -11.61 -7.75
N LYS A 13 -26.96 -11.21 -6.64
CA LYS A 13 -26.57 -11.70 -5.33
C LYS A 13 -26.99 -13.15 -5.17
N TYR A 14 -26.03 -14.02 -4.86
CA TYR A 14 -26.26 -15.40 -4.49
C TYR A 14 -25.54 -15.70 -3.18
N GLY A 15 -26.30 -16.03 -2.11
CA GLY A 15 -25.74 -16.09 -0.76
C GLY A 15 -25.13 -14.75 -0.34
N ASN A 16 -23.85 -14.76 0.05
CA ASN A 16 -23.08 -13.56 0.44
C ASN A 16 -22.12 -13.08 -0.65
N THR A 17 -22.34 -13.43 -1.91
CA THR A 17 -21.45 -13.06 -3.01
C THR A 17 -22.25 -12.56 -4.22
N ILE A 18 -21.59 -11.80 -5.08
CA ILE A 18 -22.13 -11.41 -6.38
C ILE A 18 -21.66 -12.44 -7.40
N CYS A 19 -22.61 -12.96 -8.19
CA CYS A 19 -22.37 -13.94 -9.23
C CYS A 19 -22.71 -13.37 -10.61
N LEU A 20 -21.94 -13.78 -11.62
CA LEU A 20 -22.29 -13.64 -13.03
C LEU A 20 -23.18 -14.81 -13.43
N PHE A 21 -24.30 -14.51 -14.04
CA PHE A 21 -25.26 -15.48 -14.58
C PHE A 21 -25.20 -15.45 -16.09
N VAL A 22 -25.15 -16.61 -16.71
CA VAL A 22 -25.17 -16.80 -18.16
C VAL A 22 -26.31 -17.77 -18.49
N HIS A 23 -27.23 -17.34 -19.33
CA HIS A 23 -28.31 -18.18 -19.83
C HIS A 23 -27.80 -19.02 -21.02
N ASN A 24 -27.93 -20.34 -20.92
CA ASN A 24 -27.64 -21.26 -22.02
C ASN A 24 -28.96 -21.58 -22.79
N PRO A 25 -29.13 -21.05 -24.00
CA PRO A 25 -30.37 -21.23 -24.77
C PRO A 25 -30.57 -22.69 -25.20
N ASN A 26 -29.51 -23.46 -25.36
CA ASN A 26 -29.60 -24.86 -25.82
C ASN A 26 -30.19 -25.80 -24.77
N THR A 27 -29.94 -25.53 -23.49
CA THR A 27 -30.41 -26.34 -22.36
C THR A 27 -31.53 -25.66 -21.58
N ASN A 28 -31.88 -24.42 -21.93
CA ASN A 28 -32.78 -23.54 -21.19
C ASN A 28 -32.42 -23.40 -19.69
N LYS A 29 -31.14 -23.58 -19.37
CA LYS A 29 -30.60 -23.49 -17.99
C LYS A 29 -29.75 -22.25 -17.86
N THR A 30 -29.79 -21.64 -16.67
CA THR A 30 -28.90 -20.56 -16.31
C THR A 30 -27.79 -21.09 -15.41
N VAL A 31 -26.56 -20.89 -15.81
CA VAL A 31 -25.38 -21.23 -15.05
C VAL A 31 -24.81 -19.99 -14.40
N HIS A 32 -24.32 -20.11 -13.18
CA HIS A 32 -23.72 -18.97 -12.48
C HIS A 32 -22.40 -19.32 -11.82
N LYS A 33 -21.54 -18.32 -11.72
CA LYS A 33 -20.27 -18.42 -11.00
C LYS A 33 -20.02 -17.12 -10.25
N SER A 34 -19.45 -17.20 -9.06
CA SER A 34 -19.10 -16.00 -8.30
C SER A 34 -18.01 -15.20 -9.03
N ILE A 35 -18.12 -13.87 -9.02
CA ILE A 35 -17.10 -13.00 -9.58
C ILE A 35 -15.73 -13.31 -8.96
N LYS A 36 -15.70 -13.63 -7.66
CA LYS A 36 -14.46 -14.04 -6.98
C LYS A 36 -13.87 -15.33 -7.59
N ALA A 37 -14.70 -16.29 -7.96
CA ALA A 37 -14.23 -17.54 -8.57
C ALA A 37 -13.74 -17.33 -10.02
N LEU A 38 -14.34 -16.38 -10.78
CA LEU A 38 -13.94 -16.05 -12.15
C LEU A 38 -12.66 -15.22 -12.21
N CYS A 39 -12.55 -14.20 -11.33
CA CYS A 39 -11.50 -13.18 -11.41
C CYS A 39 -10.42 -13.35 -10.31
N GLY A 40 -10.56 -14.32 -9.42
CA GLY A 40 -9.70 -14.45 -8.23
C GLY A 40 -9.98 -13.40 -7.14
N HIS A 41 -10.73 -12.33 -7.46
CA HIS A 41 -11.05 -11.21 -6.56
C HIS A 41 -12.54 -10.92 -6.60
N GLY A 42 -13.21 -11.06 -5.47
CA GLY A 42 -14.61 -10.66 -5.35
C GLY A 42 -14.76 -9.14 -5.24
N ILE A 43 -15.88 -8.61 -5.66
CA ILE A 43 -16.31 -7.30 -5.21
C ILE A 43 -16.57 -7.44 -3.72
N LYS A 44 -15.68 -6.89 -2.89
CA LYS A 44 -15.74 -6.95 -1.42
C LYS A 44 -16.72 -5.90 -0.89
N THR A 45 -17.99 -6.05 -1.26
CA THR A 45 -19.05 -5.17 -0.80
C THR A 45 -20.00 -5.97 0.07
N ASP A 46 -20.58 -5.31 1.05
CA ASP A 46 -21.61 -5.92 1.86
C ASP A 46 -22.86 -6.15 1.00
N CYS A 47 -23.11 -7.41 0.67
CA CYS A 47 -24.23 -7.79 -0.20
C CYS A 47 -25.62 -7.41 0.35
N CYS A 48 -25.74 -6.97 1.61
CA CYS A 48 -27.02 -6.48 2.15
C CYS A 48 -27.51 -5.20 1.46
N PHE A 49 -26.61 -4.44 0.83
CA PHE A 49 -26.92 -3.24 0.08
C PHE A 49 -27.24 -3.49 -1.41
N TRP A 50 -27.42 -4.73 -1.81
CA TRP A 50 -27.81 -5.08 -3.18
C TRP A 50 -29.28 -4.83 -3.46
N ASP A 51 -29.58 -4.12 -4.55
CA ASP A 51 -30.92 -3.97 -5.09
C ASP A 51 -31.21 -5.11 -6.08
N LYS A 52 -32.13 -6.00 -5.70
CA LYS A 52 -32.44 -7.20 -6.48
C LYS A 52 -33.15 -6.87 -7.82
N ASN A 53 -33.88 -5.77 -7.83
CA ASN A 53 -34.67 -5.40 -9.03
C ASN A 53 -33.81 -4.72 -10.08
N LYS A 54 -32.80 -3.95 -9.60
CA LYS A 54 -31.87 -3.22 -10.48
C LYS A 54 -30.58 -3.99 -10.76
N HIS A 55 -30.38 -5.14 -10.11
CA HIS A 55 -29.15 -5.93 -10.19
C HIS A 55 -27.88 -5.11 -9.89
N ARG A 56 -27.95 -4.21 -8.89
CA ARG A 56 -26.92 -3.23 -8.54
C ARG A 56 -26.88 -2.92 -7.05
N PHE A 57 -25.81 -2.27 -6.64
CA PHE A 57 -25.73 -1.73 -5.28
C PHE A 57 -26.58 -0.47 -5.14
N LYS A 58 -27.19 -0.29 -3.97
CA LYS A 58 -27.96 0.91 -3.63
C LYS A 58 -27.05 2.12 -3.53
N GLU A 59 -27.28 3.13 -4.35
CA GLU A 59 -26.49 4.38 -4.37
C GLU A 59 -27.04 5.45 -3.43
N HIS A 60 -28.30 5.32 -3.03
CA HIS A 60 -28.98 6.27 -2.14
C HIS A 60 -29.51 5.56 -0.90
N SER A 61 -29.51 6.26 0.23
CA SER A 61 -30.18 5.80 1.45
C SER A 61 -31.70 5.70 1.20
N ASP A 62 -32.32 4.65 1.72
CA ASP A 62 -33.77 4.54 1.68
C ASP A 62 -34.42 5.53 2.68
N LYS A 63 -35.75 5.66 2.59
CA LYS A 63 -36.55 6.53 3.47
C LYS A 63 -36.40 6.21 4.98
N LYS A 64 -35.78 5.09 5.32
CA LYS A 64 -35.51 4.65 6.71
C LYS A 64 -34.05 4.90 7.13
N GLY A 65 -33.28 5.67 6.36
CA GLY A 65 -31.89 6.01 6.67
C GLY A 65 -30.91 4.84 6.56
N LYS A 66 -31.31 3.71 5.95
CA LYS A 66 -30.38 2.60 5.70
C LYS A 66 -29.33 3.04 4.69
N CYS A 67 -28.08 2.96 5.12
CA CYS A 67 -26.94 3.44 4.38
C CYS A 67 -26.77 2.73 3.03
N ARG A 68 -26.36 3.51 2.04
CA ARG A 68 -25.72 3.06 0.81
C ARG A 68 -24.29 2.65 1.08
N ILE A 69 -23.70 1.88 0.17
CA ILE A 69 -22.27 1.65 0.13
C ILE A 69 -21.60 2.92 -0.44
N GLU A 70 -20.60 3.46 0.24
CA GLU A 70 -19.89 4.67 -0.22
C GLU A 70 -19.30 4.54 -1.63
N THR A 71 -18.91 3.32 -2.02
CA THR A 71 -18.36 3.01 -3.35
C THR A 71 -19.39 2.53 -4.36
N ALA A 72 -20.68 2.51 -4.00
CA ALA A 72 -21.73 1.91 -4.82
C ALA A 72 -21.77 2.43 -6.25
N HIS A 73 -21.63 3.74 -6.44
CA HIS A 73 -21.60 4.33 -7.78
C HIS A 73 -20.41 3.82 -8.61
N ILE A 74 -19.22 3.74 -8.02
CA ILE A 74 -18.01 3.24 -8.69
C ILE A 74 -18.17 1.76 -9.05
N ASP A 75 -18.69 0.96 -8.11
CA ASP A 75 -18.85 -0.48 -8.29
C ASP A 75 -19.96 -0.77 -9.32
N ASN A 76 -21.03 0.01 -9.33
CA ASN A 76 -22.09 -0.10 -10.33
C ASN A 76 -21.59 0.26 -11.74
N THR A 77 -20.83 1.33 -11.90
CA THR A 77 -20.21 1.70 -13.18
C THR A 77 -19.28 0.60 -13.69
N ARG A 78 -18.53 -0.06 -12.81
CA ARG A 78 -17.67 -1.19 -13.17
C ARG A 78 -18.48 -2.42 -13.59
N LEU A 79 -19.55 -2.74 -12.87
CA LEU A 79 -20.44 -3.85 -13.23
C LEU A 79 -21.12 -3.59 -14.58
N GLU A 80 -21.53 -2.36 -14.86
CA GLU A 80 -22.08 -1.96 -16.17
C GLU A 80 -21.10 -2.13 -17.29
N SER A 81 -19.90 -1.59 -17.13
CA SER A 81 -18.83 -1.68 -18.12
C SER A 81 -18.48 -3.14 -18.41
N LEU A 82 -18.39 -3.97 -17.37
CA LEU A 82 -18.13 -5.40 -17.51
C LEU A 82 -19.30 -6.12 -18.19
N GLN A 83 -20.54 -5.83 -17.81
CA GLN A 83 -21.72 -6.44 -18.41
C GLN A 83 -21.87 -6.09 -19.90
N THR A 84 -21.63 -4.84 -20.26
CA THR A 84 -21.64 -4.38 -21.66
C THR A 84 -20.57 -5.09 -22.48
N ALA A 85 -19.36 -5.21 -21.96
CA ALA A 85 -18.28 -5.92 -22.64
C ALA A 85 -18.57 -7.42 -22.80
N LEU A 86 -19.11 -8.06 -21.76
CA LEU A 86 -19.49 -9.49 -21.82
C LEU A 86 -20.64 -9.75 -22.80
N ASN A 87 -21.63 -8.87 -22.85
CA ASN A 87 -22.73 -8.99 -23.83
C ASN A 87 -22.21 -8.80 -25.25
N GLY A 88 -21.32 -7.84 -25.50
CA GLY A 88 -20.72 -7.67 -26.83
C GLY A 88 -19.91 -8.89 -27.29
N ILE A 89 -19.37 -9.67 -26.39
CA ILE A 89 -18.73 -10.95 -26.71
C ILE A 89 -19.77 -12.01 -27.06
N LEU A 90 -20.86 -12.10 -26.29
CA LEU A 90 -21.95 -13.05 -26.58
C LEU A 90 -22.61 -12.81 -27.92
N ASP A 91 -22.66 -11.57 -28.40
CA ASP A 91 -23.15 -11.22 -29.73
C ASP A 91 -22.25 -11.78 -30.84
N SER A 92 -20.95 -12.03 -30.53
CA SER A 92 -19.98 -12.49 -31.53
C SER A 92 -19.59 -13.96 -31.36
N ILE A 93 -19.60 -14.48 -30.14
CA ILE A 93 -19.15 -15.85 -29.82
C ILE A 93 -20.14 -16.49 -28.83
N PRO A 94 -20.75 -17.62 -29.16
CA PRO A 94 -21.66 -18.30 -28.23
C PRO A 94 -20.87 -18.90 -27.06
N CYS A 95 -21.06 -18.40 -25.85
CA CYS A 95 -20.50 -18.90 -24.62
C CYS A 95 -21.62 -19.43 -23.72
N TYR A 96 -21.49 -20.66 -23.26
CA TYR A 96 -22.56 -21.34 -22.50
C TYR A 96 -22.30 -21.37 -20.99
N THR A 97 -21.10 -21.02 -20.56
CA THR A 97 -20.74 -20.93 -19.13
C THR A 97 -20.13 -19.57 -18.80
N PRO A 98 -20.21 -19.11 -17.54
CA PRO A 98 -19.52 -17.90 -17.09
C PRO A 98 -17.99 -17.96 -17.29
N GLU A 99 -17.39 -19.15 -17.20
CA GLU A 99 -15.97 -19.38 -17.40
C GLU A 99 -15.56 -19.17 -18.86
N ASP A 100 -16.32 -19.73 -19.82
CA ASP A 100 -16.05 -19.58 -21.26
C ASP A 100 -16.17 -18.11 -21.65
N LEU A 101 -17.24 -17.46 -21.22
CA LEU A 101 -17.49 -16.05 -21.49
C LEU A 101 -16.38 -15.15 -20.92
N TYR A 102 -15.98 -15.41 -19.70
CA TYR A 102 -14.90 -14.62 -19.07
C TYR A 102 -13.55 -14.88 -19.72
N THR A 103 -13.29 -16.07 -20.21
CA THR A 103 -12.10 -16.41 -20.99
C THR A 103 -12.08 -15.68 -22.33
N ALA A 104 -13.20 -15.66 -23.05
CA ALA A 104 -13.36 -14.92 -24.29
C ALA A 104 -13.19 -13.39 -24.06
N TYR A 105 -13.75 -12.87 -22.96
CA TYR A 105 -13.54 -11.47 -22.54
C TYR A 105 -12.08 -11.14 -22.32
N LYS A 106 -11.34 -11.99 -21.60
CA LYS A 106 -9.89 -11.78 -21.42
C LYS A 106 -9.13 -11.80 -22.74
N ALA A 107 -9.49 -12.69 -23.64
CA ALA A 107 -8.88 -12.76 -24.96
C ALA A 107 -9.13 -11.49 -25.80
N SER A 108 -10.36 -10.93 -25.74
CA SER A 108 -10.71 -9.68 -26.44
C SER A 108 -9.95 -8.45 -25.95
N LEU A 109 -9.49 -8.47 -24.71
CA LEU A 109 -8.66 -7.42 -24.15
C LEU A 109 -7.19 -7.51 -24.56
N GLY A 110 -6.83 -8.43 -25.47
CA GLY A 110 -5.43 -8.69 -25.82
C GLY A 110 -4.64 -9.35 -24.69
N VAL A 111 -5.31 -9.71 -23.61
CA VAL A 111 -4.76 -10.58 -22.58
C VAL A 111 -4.80 -11.99 -23.18
N VAL A 112 -3.71 -12.36 -23.85
CA VAL A 112 -3.51 -13.76 -24.25
C VAL A 112 -3.45 -14.55 -22.95
N CYS A 113 -4.60 -15.03 -22.50
CA CYS A 113 -4.68 -16.07 -21.51
C CYS A 113 -4.16 -17.34 -22.20
N LYS A 114 -2.83 -17.45 -22.37
CA LYS A 114 -2.28 -18.78 -22.47
C LYS A 114 -2.72 -19.47 -21.19
N ALA A 115 -3.55 -20.50 -21.32
CA ALA A 115 -3.80 -21.41 -20.21
C ALA A 115 -2.43 -21.71 -19.58
N PRO A 116 -2.26 -21.70 -18.26
CA PRO A 116 -1.00 -21.97 -17.64
C PRO A 116 -0.57 -23.35 -18.10
N THR A 117 0.30 -23.39 -19.10
CA THR A 117 0.84 -24.65 -19.59
C THR A 117 1.96 -25.02 -18.64
N ASN A 118 2.02 -26.29 -18.23
CA ASN A 118 3.14 -26.83 -17.44
C ASN A 118 4.51 -26.60 -18.12
N GLN A 119 4.54 -25.96 -19.27
CA GLN A 119 5.71 -25.65 -20.08
C GLN A 119 6.16 -24.18 -20.02
N GLN A 120 5.49 -23.32 -19.25
CA GLN A 120 5.92 -21.92 -19.12
C GLN A 120 7.16 -21.79 -18.24
N THR A 121 8.12 -20.98 -18.70
CA THR A 121 9.28 -20.61 -17.88
C THR A 121 8.92 -19.56 -16.83
N LEU A 122 9.76 -19.43 -15.82
CA LEU A 122 9.62 -18.39 -14.80
C LEU A 122 9.59 -16.99 -15.41
N LEU A 123 10.44 -16.74 -16.42
CA LEU A 123 10.49 -15.45 -17.09
C LEU A 123 9.20 -15.15 -17.86
N GLU A 124 8.72 -16.10 -18.66
CA GLU A 124 7.47 -15.92 -19.43
C GLU A 124 6.28 -15.65 -18.53
N TYR A 125 6.17 -16.38 -17.43
CA TYR A 125 5.10 -16.17 -16.50
C TYR A 125 5.24 -14.85 -15.71
N ALA A 126 6.46 -14.44 -15.35
CA ALA A 126 6.71 -13.15 -14.71
C ALA A 126 6.31 -11.97 -15.60
N VAL A 127 6.58 -12.07 -16.92
CA VAL A 127 6.14 -11.08 -17.92
C VAL A 127 4.62 -11.03 -18.00
N TYR A 128 3.97 -12.18 -18.12
CA TYR A 128 2.51 -12.29 -18.10
C TYR A 128 1.90 -11.67 -16.84
N TYR A 129 2.44 -12.00 -15.66
CA TYR A 129 1.95 -11.49 -14.38
C TYR A 129 2.13 -9.97 -14.25
N ARG A 130 3.25 -9.42 -14.70
CA ARG A 130 3.46 -7.96 -14.79
C ARG A 130 2.42 -7.29 -15.67
N ASP A 131 2.12 -7.88 -16.82
CA ASP A 131 1.18 -7.29 -17.78
C ASP A 131 -0.25 -7.33 -17.28
N LEU A 132 -0.62 -8.35 -16.51
CA LEU A 132 -1.87 -8.35 -15.74
C LEU A 132 -1.95 -7.16 -14.77
N TRP A 133 -0.84 -6.81 -14.12
CA TRP A 133 -0.78 -5.64 -13.24
C TRP A 133 -0.87 -4.32 -14.02
N LYS A 134 -0.26 -4.21 -15.19
CA LYS A 134 -0.32 -3.02 -16.04
C LYS A 134 -1.71 -2.78 -16.62
N SER A 135 -2.39 -3.83 -17.04
CA SER A 135 -3.73 -3.74 -17.62
C SER A 135 -4.84 -3.42 -16.61
N GLY A 136 -4.51 -3.43 -15.31
CA GLY A 136 -5.53 -3.29 -14.26
C GLY A 136 -6.45 -4.50 -14.10
N ASN A 137 -6.20 -5.59 -14.84
CA ASN A 137 -6.98 -6.82 -14.81
C ASN A 137 -6.71 -7.68 -13.57
N VAL A 138 -5.68 -7.37 -12.80
CA VAL A 138 -5.57 -7.82 -11.43
C VAL A 138 -6.48 -6.89 -10.62
N ILE A 139 -7.73 -7.31 -10.42
CA ILE A 139 -8.70 -6.58 -9.62
C ILE A 139 -8.29 -6.69 -8.15
N SER A 140 -7.36 -5.87 -7.77
CA SER A 140 -7.11 -5.49 -6.38
C SER A 140 -7.41 -4.00 -6.30
N TYR A 141 -8.37 -3.63 -5.49
CA TYR A 141 -8.76 -2.23 -5.23
C TYR A 141 -7.62 -1.33 -4.78
N ASP A 142 -6.48 -1.92 -4.42
CA ASP A 142 -5.27 -1.27 -3.94
C ASP A 142 -4.12 -1.26 -4.96
N VAL A 143 -4.40 -1.48 -6.24
CA VAL A 143 -3.35 -1.44 -7.26
C VAL A 143 -2.90 -0.01 -7.48
N LYS A 144 -2.03 0.46 -6.60
CA LYS A 144 -1.16 1.57 -6.95
C LYS A 144 -0.37 1.14 -8.18
N SER A 145 -0.52 1.90 -9.25
CA SER A 145 0.21 1.73 -10.51
C SER A 145 1.76 1.62 -10.35
N SER A 146 2.26 1.74 -9.13
CA SER A 146 3.67 1.57 -8.79
C SER A 146 4.05 0.11 -8.51
N ASN A 147 3.10 -0.78 -8.24
CA ASN A 147 3.44 -2.16 -7.86
C ASN A 147 3.96 -2.97 -9.05
N TYR A 148 3.50 -2.71 -10.29
CA TYR A 148 4.06 -3.38 -11.48
C TYR A 148 5.57 -3.11 -11.65
N ARG A 149 6.10 -1.98 -11.14
CA ARG A 149 7.52 -1.65 -11.21
C ARG A 149 8.42 -2.65 -10.47
N ILE A 150 7.87 -3.33 -9.46
CA ILE A 150 8.60 -4.39 -8.75
C ILE A 150 8.81 -5.57 -9.71
N TYR A 151 7.79 -5.90 -10.50
CA TYR A 151 7.88 -6.98 -11.50
C TYR A 151 8.73 -6.57 -12.71
N ASP A 152 8.68 -5.32 -13.17
CA ASP A 152 9.61 -4.82 -14.19
C ASP A 152 11.08 -4.96 -13.74
N LYS A 153 11.39 -4.57 -12.51
CA LYS A 153 12.73 -4.75 -11.93
C LYS A 153 13.11 -6.22 -11.80
N PHE A 154 12.16 -7.06 -11.42
CA PHE A 154 12.38 -8.50 -11.31
C PHE A 154 12.66 -9.14 -12.67
N ILE A 155 11.88 -8.81 -13.71
CA ILE A 155 12.07 -9.28 -15.09
C ILE A 155 13.42 -8.83 -15.64
N ASN A 156 13.80 -7.56 -15.42
CA ASN A 156 15.12 -7.07 -15.82
C ASN A 156 16.25 -7.87 -15.15
N LYS A 157 16.08 -8.26 -13.89
CA LYS A 157 17.04 -9.13 -13.21
C LYS A 157 17.06 -10.55 -13.78
N LEU A 158 15.89 -11.14 -14.06
CA LEU A 158 15.83 -12.45 -14.74
C LEU A 158 16.51 -12.42 -16.10
N ASN A 159 16.38 -11.31 -16.84
CA ASN A 159 17.10 -11.08 -18.11
C ASN A 159 18.59 -10.76 -17.92
N GLY A 160 19.09 -10.69 -16.69
CA GLY A 160 20.48 -10.37 -16.40
C GLY A 160 20.87 -8.94 -16.71
N THR A 161 19.91 -8.01 -16.73
CA THR A 161 20.14 -6.60 -17.09
C THR A 161 19.81 -5.64 -15.95
N LYS A 162 20.52 -4.52 -15.90
CA LYS A 162 20.24 -3.38 -15.05
C LYS A 162 20.43 -2.09 -15.84
N ASN A 163 19.35 -1.32 -16.01
CA ASN A 163 19.34 -0.12 -16.87
C ASN A 163 19.89 -0.36 -18.29
N GLY A 164 19.58 -1.52 -18.87
CA GLY A 164 20.04 -1.91 -20.22
C GLY A 164 21.46 -2.45 -20.28
N VAL A 165 22.19 -2.53 -19.17
CA VAL A 165 23.54 -3.08 -19.10
C VAL A 165 23.50 -4.52 -18.61
N THR A 166 24.22 -5.43 -19.30
CA THR A 166 24.36 -6.84 -18.88
C THR A 166 25.21 -6.91 -17.61
N MET A 167 24.72 -7.65 -16.62
CA MET A 167 25.35 -7.76 -15.32
C MET A 167 26.23 -9.03 -15.21
N PRO A 168 27.27 -9.02 -14.35
CA PRO A 168 28.15 -10.18 -14.16
C PRO A 168 27.42 -11.48 -13.78
N TRP A 169 26.30 -11.38 -13.06
CA TRP A 169 25.49 -12.50 -12.62
C TRP A 169 24.41 -12.93 -13.62
N ALA A 170 24.39 -12.35 -14.83
CA ALA A 170 23.36 -12.60 -15.84
C ALA A 170 23.25 -14.08 -16.24
N LYS A 171 24.37 -14.76 -16.37
CA LYS A 171 24.42 -16.18 -16.76
C LYS A 171 23.75 -17.09 -15.73
N GLU A 172 24.01 -16.86 -14.46
CA GLU A 172 23.42 -17.63 -13.35
C GLU A 172 21.94 -17.32 -13.20
N MET A 173 21.55 -16.06 -13.35
CA MET A 173 20.14 -15.64 -13.25
C MET A 173 19.32 -16.20 -14.41
N LYS A 174 19.90 -16.29 -15.61
CA LYS A 174 19.23 -16.86 -16.78
C LYS A 174 18.83 -18.32 -16.56
N LYS A 175 19.59 -19.10 -15.79
CA LYS A 175 19.20 -20.47 -15.44
C LYS A 175 17.86 -20.53 -14.71
N PHE A 176 17.58 -19.57 -13.82
CA PHE A 176 16.28 -19.48 -13.16
C PHE A 176 15.20 -18.92 -14.09
N ALA A 177 15.56 -17.97 -14.95
CA ALA A 177 14.62 -17.39 -15.91
C ALA A 177 14.06 -18.44 -16.88
N ASP A 178 14.92 -19.33 -17.36
CA ASP A 178 14.60 -20.38 -18.32
C ASP A 178 14.02 -21.66 -17.67
N MET A 179 13.96 -21.71 -16.34
CA MET A 179 13.40 -22.85 -15.61
C MET A 179 11.88 -22.91 -15.74
N LEU A 180 11.33 -24.10 -15.97
CA LEU A 180 9.89 -24.29 -15.94
C LEU A 180 9.34 -23.96 -14.55
N ILE A 181 8.33 -23.09 -14.51
CA ILE A 181 7.77 -22.60 -13.25
C ILE A 181 7.15 -23.74 -12.43
N ALA A 182 6.67 -24.78 -13.11
CA ALA A 182 6.14 -26.00 -12.49
C ALA A 182 7.18 -26.76 -11.67
N ASN A 183 8.47 -26.63 -12.02
CA ASN A 183 9.58 -27.35 -11.39
C ASN A 183 10.23 -26.56 -10.24
N ILE A 184 9.72 -25.37 -9.93
CA ILE A 184 10.27 -24.55 -8.85
C ILE A 184 9.82 -25.09 -7.50
N ASP A 185 10.77 -25.65 -6.78
CA ASP A 185 10.62 -26.18 -5.42
C ASP A 185 11.33 -25.33 -4.36
N ASN A 186 11.34 -25.82 -3.12
CA ASN A 186 11.99 -25.14 -2.00
C ASN A 186 13.53 -25.02 -2.17
N ASP A 187 14.17 -26.01 -2.78
CA ASP A 187 15.62 -25.98 -2.96
C ASP A 187 16.01 -25.02 -4.08
N THR A 188 15.23 -24.97 -5.14
CA THR A 188 15.33 -23.91 -6.18
C THR A 188 15.22 -22.53 -5.57
N TYR A 189 14.23 -22.34 -4.69
CA TYR A 189 14.07 -21.06 -3.98
C TYR A 189 15.28 -20.71 -3.11
N LYS A 190 15.81 -21.65 -2.33
CA LYS A 190 17.02 -21.43 -1.51
C LYS A 190 18.20 -21.02 -2.36
N ASN A 191 18.39 -21.71 -3.49
CA ASN A 191 19.47 -21.40 -4.43
C ASN A 191 19.28 -20.00 -5.07
N PHE A 192 18.05 -19.66 -5.44
CA PHE A 192 17.71 -18.32 -5.92
C PHE A 192 18.04 -17.24 -4.86
N CYS A 193 17.65 -17.46 -3.60
CA CYS A 193 17.94 -16.54 -2.51
C CYS A 193 19.45 -16.37 -2.28
N LYS A 194 20.23 -17.46 -2.32
CA LYS A 194 21.70 -17.40 -2.21
C LYS A 194 22.32 -16.60 -3.36
N LEU A 195 21.87 -16.84 -4.58
CA LEU A 195 22.34 -16.08 -5.75
C LEU A 195 22.01 -14.59 -5.60
N VAL A 196 20.76 -14.26 -5.27
CA VAL A 196 20.35 -12.84 -5.08
C VAL A 196 21.14 -12.17 -3.98
N ALA A 197 21.40 -12.87 -2.86
CA ALA A 197 22.19 -12.34 -1.77
C ALA A 197 23.63 -12.03 -2.19
N SER A 198 24.27 -12.94 -2.95
CA SER A 198 25.67 -12.79 -3.37
C SER A 198 25.88 -11.55 -4.24
N TYR A 199 25.05 -11.30 -5.24
CA TYR A 199 25.23 -10.13 -6.09
C TYR A 199 24.70 -8.84 -5.46
N CYS A 200 23.68 -8.89 -4.60
CA CYS A 200 23.27 -7.73 -3.84
C CYS A 200 24.40 -7.22 -2.93
N THR A 201 25.15 -8.13 -2.30
CA THR A 201 26.30 -7.79 -1.46
C THR A 201 27.45 -7.17 -2.28
N ASN A 202 27.66 -7.66 -3.51
CA ASN A 202 28.73 -7.19 -4.38
C ASN A 202 28.42 -5.85 -5.09
N GLU A 203 27.14 -5.59 -5.38
CA GLU A 203 26.72 -4.38 -6.10
C GLU A 203 26.54 -3.15 -5.21
N HIS A 204 26.28 -3.34 -3.94
CA HIS A 204 25.91 -2.26 -3.02
C HIS A 204 26.74 -2.35 -1.75
N LYS A 205 27.81 -1.59 -1.69
CA LYS A 205 28.55 -1.36 -0.43
C LYS A 205 27.75 -0.57 0.61
N ASP A 206 26.59 0.00 0.21
CA ASP A 206 25.73 0.82 1.03
C ASP A 206 24.46 0.08 1.49
N ASN A 207 23.83 0.57 2.55
CA ASN A 207 22.62 0.01 3.23
C ASN A 207 21.37 -0.24 2.34
N LYS A 208 21.42 -0.01 1.03
CA LYS A 208 20.34 -0.28 0.05
C LYS A 208 20.24 -1.74 -0.38
N THR A 209 21.19 -2.56 -0.02
CA THR A 209 21.32 -3.98 -0.38
C THR A 209 20.11 -4.79 0.04
N ASP A 210 19.65 -4.60 1.28
CA ASP A 210 18.56 -5.38 1.88
C ASP A 210 17.20 -5.12 1.22
N ILE A 211 16.95 -3.89 0.76
CA ILE A 211 15.69 -3.53 0.09
C ILE A 211 15.63 -4.18 -1.30
N ALA A 212 16.72 -4.12 -2.06
CA ALA A 212 16.80 -4.71 -3.39
C ALA A 212 16.69 -6.24 -3.35
N TYR A 213 17.30 -6.89 -2.35
CA TYR A 213 17.16 -8.31 -2.08
C TYR A 213 15.70 -8.67 -1.78
N LYS A 214 15.09 -8.02 -0.78
CA LYS A 214 13.71 -8.25 -0.38
C LYS A 214 12.70 -8.09 -1.51
N ASP A 215 12.82 -7.04 -2.30
CA ASP A 215 11.90 -6.79 -3.40
C ASP A 215 12.03 -7.86 -4.49
N THR A 216 13.25 -8.33 -4.76
CA THR A 216 13.49 -9.40 -5.74
C THR A 216 12.92 -10.73 -5.28
N VAL A 217 13.17 -11.11 -4.02
CA VAL A 217 12.65 -12.36 -3.44
C VAL A 217 11.13 -12.30 -3.30
N LYS A 218 10.56 -11.18 -2.90
CA LYS A 218 9.09 -11.01 -2.85
C LYS A 218 8.44 -11.14 -4.21
N ALA A 219 9.05 -10.59 -5.26
CA ALA A 219 8.54 -10.70 -6.62
C ALA A 219 8.58 -12.16 -7.10
N PHE A 220 9.69 -12.87 -6.87
CA PHE A 220 9.82 -14.30 -7.15
C PHE A 220 8.69 -15.10 -6.45
N VAL A 221 8.55 -14.95 -5.15
CA VAL A 221 7.52 -15.65 -4.36
C VAL A 221 6.11 -15.33 -4.86
N ALA A 222 5.83 -14.06 -5.17
CA ALA A 222 4.51 -13.65 -5.64
C ALA A 222 4.17 -14.30 -7.00
N VAL A 223 5.13 -14.32 -7.93
CA VAL A 223 4.99 -14.93 -9.26
C VAL A 223 4.75 -16.44 -9.15
N VAL A 224 5.62 -17.16 -8.43
CA VAL A 224 5.53 -18.61 -8.26
C VAL A 224 4.25 -19.01 -7.52
N ARG A 225 3.91 -18.30 -6.44
CA ARG A 225 2.68 -18.55 -5.69
C ARG A 225 1.42 -18.34 -6.54
N ARG A 226 1.41 -17.28 -7.36
CA ARG A 226 0.28 -17.00 -8.26
C ARG A 226 0.05 -18.16 -9.19
N TRP A 227 1.10 -18.61 -9.85
CA TRP A 227 1.03 -19.72 -10.80
C TRP A 227 0.50 -20.99 -10.14
N HIS A 228 1.07 -21.42 -9.01
CA HIS A 228 0.70 -22.66 -8.37
C HIS A 228 -0.69 -22.64 -7.69
N LYS A 229 -1.01 -21.58 -6.94
CA LYS A 229 -2.21 -21.55 -6.10
C LYS A 229 -3.44 -20.98 -6.78
N GLU A 230 -3.24 -19.98 -7.63
CA GLU A 230 -4.37 -19.20 -8.13
C GLU A 230 -4.75 -19.59 -9.57
N GLU A 231 -3.82 -20.14 -10.35
CA GLU A 231 -4.06 -20.48 -11.75
C GLU A 231 -4.07 -21.98 -12.03
N ASN A 232 -3.32 -22.80 -11.30
CA ASN A 232 -3.30 -24.25 -11.51
C ASN A 232 -4.09 -25.08 -10.50
N ASP A 233 -4.57 -24.47 -9.40
CA ASP A 233 -5.31 -25.12 -8.33
C ASP A 233 -4.79 -26.55 -8.02
N ASN A 234 -3.44 -26.67 -7.90
CA ASN A 234 -2.77 -27.96 -7.80
C ASN A 234 -2.86 -28.46 -6.36
N PRO A 235 -3.73 -29.45 -6.04
CA PRO A 235 -3.91 -29.96 -4.68
C PRO A 235 -2.65 -30.67 -4.15
N ASN A 236 -1.74 -31.10 -5.04
CA ASN A 236 -0.50 -31.78 -4.68
C ASN A 236 0.68 -30.80 -4.50
N PHE A 237 0.45 -29.51 -4.65
CA PHE A 237 1.51 -28.52 -4.50
C PHE A 237 1.96 -28.39 -3.05
N LYS A 238 3.13 -28.97 -2.74
CA LYS A 238 3.73 -28.99 -1.39
C LYS A 238 4.46 -27.69 -1.00
N PHE A 239 4.39 -26.68 -1.83
CA PHE A 239 5.12 -25.46 -1.68
C PHE A 239 4.48 -24.55 -0.64
N SER A 240 5.06 -24.43 0.54
CA SER A 240 4.54 -23.60 1.61
C SER A 240 5.08 -22.19 1.53
N TYR A 241 4.21 -21.19 1.34
CA TYR A 241 4.58 -19.77 1.43
C TYR A 241 5.32 -19.43 2.73
N LYS A 242 5.00 -20.10 3.83
CA LYS A 242 5.70 -19.94 5.11
C LYS A 242 7.15 -20.42 5.06
N ALA A 243 7.47 -21.40 4.24
CA ALA A 243 8.85 -21.85 4.05
C ALA A 243 9.70 -20.78 3.36
N PHE A 244 9.13 -20.05 2.39
CA PHE A 244 9.81 -18.96 1.71
C PHE A 244 10.09 -17.76 2.63
N THR A 245 9.22 -17.48 3.58
CA THR A 245 9.42 -16.35 4.51
C THR A 245 10.43 -16.65 5.62
N ARG A 246 10.67 -17.95 5.93
CA ARG A 246 11.63 -18.34 6.97
C ARG A 246 13.09 -18.25 6.54
N GLU A 247 13.36 -18.39 5.25
CA GLU A 247 14.72 -18.40 4.70
C GLU A 247 15.15 -17.07 4.10
N THR A 248 14.24 -16.10 3.99
CA THR A 248 14.68 -14.72 3.74
C THR A 248 15.50 -14.28 4.94
N PRO A 249 16.79 -13.96 4.75
CA PRO A 249 17.56 -13.38 5.83
C PRO A 249 16.74 -12.22 6.41
N LYS A 250 16.44 -12.26 7.71
CA LYS A 250 15.92 -11.06 8.34
C LYS A 250 16.97 -10.00 8.03
N PRO A 251 16.61 -8.88 7.40
CA PRO A 251 17.58 -7.83 7.29
C PRO A 251 18.06 -7.60 8.69
N GLN A 252 19.36 -7.64 8.90
CA GLN A 252 19.91 -6.99 10.06
C GLN A 252 19.44 -5.55 9.90
N SER A 253 18.37 -5.22 10.59
CA SER A 253 17.98 -3.83 10.71
C SER A 253 19.15 -3.20 11.44
N LYS A 254 20.07 -2.62 10.69
CA LYS A 254 20.83 -1.50 11.22
C LYS A 254 19.76 -0.45 11.50
N ASN A 255 19.07 -0.62 12.63
CA ASN A 255 18.17 0.37 13.20
C ASN A 255 19.03 1.53 13.76
N ASN A 256 20.02 1.97 12.98
CA ASN A 256 20.65 3.26 13.15
C ASN A 256 19.68 4.34 12.62
N GLN A 257 18.44 4.30 13.13
CA GLN A 257 17.56 5.46 13.00
C GLN A 257 18.11 6.47 14.01
N GLN A 258 18.98 7.35 13.52
CA GLN A 258 19.51 8.43 14.34
C GLN A 258 18.33 9.26 14.86
N THR A 259 18.30 9.42 16.18
CA THR A 259 17.38 10.31 16.88
C THR A 259 18.10 11.63 17.13
N PHE A 260 17.34 12.70 17.25
CA PHE A 260 17.88 13.97 17.74
C PHE A 260 18.21 13.84 19.23
N THR A 261 19.33 14.44 19.66
CA THR A 261 19.56 14.70 21.08
C THR A 261 18.69 15.86 21.56
N ASP A 262 18.51 16.01 22.88
CA ASP A 262 17.75 17.11 23.45
C ASP A 262 18.34 18.48 23.08
N GLU A 263 19.66 18.58 23.04
CA GLU A 263 20.40 19.76 22.59
C GLU A 263 20.10 20.12 21.14
N GLN A 264 20.13 19.11 20.24
CA GLN A 264 19.81 19.29 18.83
C GLN A 264 18.35 19.69 18.64
N LEU A 265 17.40 19.09 19.40
CA LEU A 265 16.00 19.49 19.38
C LEU A 265 15.82 20.94 19.82
N LYS A 266 16.46 21.35 20.91
CA LYS A 266 16.42 22.74 21.38
C LYS A 266 16.91 23.69 20.30
N GLN A 267 18.12 23.45 19.76
CA GLN A 267 18.68 24.23 18.67
C GLN A 267 17.76 24.24 17.43
N PHE A 268 17.12 23.13 17.11
CA PHE A 268 16.21 23.02 15.96
C PHE A 268 14.97 23.89 16.13
N TRP A 269 14.35 23.90 17.32
CA TRP A 269 13.14 24.68 17.58
C TRP A 269 13.41 26.18 17.72
N GLU A 270 14.57 26.55 18.23
CA GLU A 270 15.01 27.94 18.42
C GLU A 270 15.74 28.49 17.17
N PHE A 271 15.85 27.71 16.10
CA PHE A 271 16.65 28.05 14.94
C PHE A 271 16.10 29.28 14.20
N ASP A 272 16.97 30.30 13.97
CA ASP A 272 16.63 31.43 13.12
C ASP A 272 16.62 31.01 11.65
N VAL A 273 15.42 30.76 11.11
CA VAL A 273 15.20 30.29 9.74
C VAL A 273 15.72 31.27 8.67
N THR A 274 16.04 32.51 9.01
CA THR A 274 16.60 33.48 8.05
C THR A 274 18.01 33.12 7.61
N ARG A 275 18.76 32.39 8.42
CA ARG A 275 20.18 32.04 8.20
C ARG A 275 20.43 31.00 7.12
N ILE A 276 19.39 30.31 6.67
CA ILE A 276 19.50 29.26 5.66
C ILE A 276 18.57 29.51 4.47
N MET A 277 18.87 28.87 3.34
CA MET A 277 18.03 28.89 2.13
C MET A 277 17.59 30.32 1.72
N PRO A 278 18.51 31.25 1.37
CA PRO A 278 18.21 32.67 1.17
C PRO A 278 17.19 32.95 0.06
N ARG A 279 17.03 32.00 -0.90
CA ARG A 279 16.05 32.11 -2.00
C ARG A 279 14.64 31.66 -1.61
N VAL A 280 14.45 31.13 -0.39
CA VAL A 280 13.14 30.66 0.10
C VAL A 280 12.55 31.71 1.04
N PRO A 281 11.29 32.14 0.84
CA PRO A 281 10.64 33.12 1.71
C PRO A 281 10.67 32.70 3.19
N LYS A 282 10.83 33.67 4.08
CA LYS A 282 10.89 33.45 5.54
C LYS A 282 9.63 32.72 6.04
N GLU A 283 8.47 33.13 5.56
CA GLU A 283 7.16 32.59 5.95
C GLU A 283 7.05 31.10 5.57
N LEU A 284 7.61 30.73 4.41
CA LEU A 284 7.62 29.33 3.97
C LEU A 284 8.60 28.48 4.80
N LYS A 285 9.74 29.02 5.17
CA LYS A 285 10.69 28.36 6.07
C LYS A 285 10.10 28.16 7.47
N GLN A 286 9.38 29.17 7.97
CA GLN A 286 8.67 29.06 9.23
C GLN A 286 7.54 28.02 9.16
N LEU A 287 6.81 27.95 8.05
CA LEU A 287 5.81 26.91 7.82
C LEU A 287 6.44 25.49 7.86
N TYR A 288 7.64 25.33 7.32
CA TYR A 288 8.35 24.04 7.42
C TYR A 288 8.71 23.69 8.86
N LEU A 289 9.21 24.65 9.65
CA LEU A 289 9.54 24.45 11.06
C LEU A 289 8.29 24.12 11.88
N ASP A 290 7.21 24.89 11.70
CA ASP A 290 5.94 24.65 12.38
C ASP A 290 5.34 23.27 12.02
N THR A 291 5.50 22.82 10.77
CA THR A 291 5.09 21.48 10.34
C THR A 291 5.88 20.38 11.04
N CYS A 292 7.19 20.59 11.22
CA CYS A 292 8.06 19.68 11.97
C CYS A 292 7.62 19.59 13.44
N LEU A 293 7.29 20.73 14.06
CA LEU A 293 6.84 20.77 15.45
C LEU A 293 5.50 20.08 15.65
N LEU A 294 4.52 20.34 14.77
CA LEU A 294 3.25 19.61 14.78
C LEU A 294 3.48 18.10 14.67
N MET A 295 4.34 17.67 13.75
CA MET A 295 4.62 16.24 13.58
C MET A 295 5.28 15.63 14.81
N TYR A 296 6.23 16.31 15.43
CA TYR A 296 6.94 15.88 16.62
C TYR A 296 5.99 15.71 17.80
N LYS A 297 5.19 16.74 18.10
CA LYS A 297 4.26 16.76 19.25
C LYS A 297 3.06 15.82 19.08
N GLU A 298 2.54 15.67 17.86
CA GLU A 298 1.40 14.80 17.58
C GLU A 298 1.82 13.35 17.24
N LEU A 299 3.09 12.99 17.31
CA LEU A 299 3.62 11.65 16.97
C LEU A 299 3.12 11.14 15.61
N SER A 300 2.77 12.03 14.70
CA SER A 300 2.10 11.70 13.45
C SER A 300 3.07 11.32 12.35
N ARG A 301 2.55 10.76 11.27
CA ARG A 301 3.36 10.59 10.05
C ARG A 301 3.42 11.91 9.28
N PRO A 302 4.52 12.18 8.53
CA PRO A 302 4.65 13.40 7.74
C PRO A 302 3.45 13.70 6.85
N ARG A 303 2.90 12.66 6.23
CA ARG A 303 1.75 12.81 5.35
C ARG A 303 0.49 13.20 6.08
N ASP A 304 0.24 12.59 7.24
CA ASP A 304 -0.98 12.83 8.01
C ASP A 304 -1.04 14.30 8.48
N ILE A 305 0.12 14.88 8.88
CA ILE A 305 0.23 16.30 9.22
C ILE A 305 0.03 17.21 8.01
N ILE A 306 0.67 16.93 6.88
CA ILE A 306 0.53 17.73 5.67
C ILE A 306 -0.93 17.71 5.17
N ASP A 307 -1.62 16.59 5.37
CA ASP A 307 -3.02 16.39 5.01
C ASP A 307 -4.02 16.77 6.13
N MET A 308 -3.56 17.37 7.24
CA MET A 308 -4.40 17.78 8.35
C MET A 308 -5.48 18.78 7.91
N ARG A 309 -6.73 18.51 8.25
CA ARG A 309 -7.87 19.32 7.85
C ARG A 309 -8.49 20.05 9.05
N ILE A 310 -8.91 21.27 8.81
CA ILE A 310 -9.49 22.15 9.84
C ILE A 310 -10.78 21.55 10.39
N GLU A 311 -11.63 21.01 9.53
CA GLU A 311 -12.90 20.39 9.92
C GLU A 311 -12.75 19.12 10.77
N ASN A 312 -11.55 18.56 10.82
CA ASN A 312 -11.24 17.41 11.68
C ASN A 312 -10.67 17.82 13.04
N ILE A 313 -10.56 19.12 13.31
CA ILE A 313 -10.17 19.64 14.61
C ILE A 313 -11.46 19.96 15.38
N ILE A 314 -11.71 19.19 16.42
CA ILE A 314 -12.95 19.28 17.22
C ILE A 314 -12.64 19.68 18.66
N THR A 315 -13.60 20.30 19.32
CA THR A 315 -13.49 20.65 20.73
C THR A 315 -14.36 19.70 21.56
N ILE A 316 -13.77 19.07 22.56
CA ILE A 316 -14.46 18.21 23.51
C ILE A 316 -14.08 18.69 24.92
N ASN A 317 -15.05 19.08 25.73
CA ASN A 317 -14.83 19.57 27.09
C ASN A 317 -13.76 20.68 27.20
N GLY A 318 -13.75 21.63 26.24
CA GLY A 318 -12.80 22.74 26.19
C GLY A 318 -11.41 22.40 25.70
N ARG A 319 -11.13 21.16 25.36
CA ARG A 319 -9.85 20.71 24.80
C ARG A 319 -9.98 20.45 23.32
N LEU A 320 -8.91 20.69 22.57
CA LEU A 320 -8.85 20.45 21.14
C LEU A 320 -8.39 19.02 20.85
N TYR A 321 -9.07 18.36 19.94
CA TYR A 321 -8.76 17.02 19.45
C TYR A 321 -8.66 17.02 17.93
N TRP A 322 -7.69 16.26 17.42
CA TRP A 322 -7.61 15.97 16.00
C TRP A 322 -8.21 14.59 15.72
N LYS A 323 -9.36 14.61 15.03
CA LYS A 323 -10.06 13.39 14.60
C LYS A 323 -9.63 13.03 13.18
N TYR A 324 -8.94 11.92 12.99
CA TYR A 324 -8.49 11.51 11.68
C TYR A 324 -8.31 9.99 11.53
N CYS A 325 -8.36 9.51 10.28
CA CYS A 325 -7.95 8.17 9.92
C CYS A 325 -6.58 8.24 9.23
N PRO A 326 -5.52 7.61 9.77
CA PRO A 326 -4.21 7.63 9.15
C PRO A 326 -4.27 7.13 7.70
N LYS A 327 -3.67 7.87 6.76
CA LYS A 327 -3.72 7.55 5.33
C LYS A 327 -3.24 6.13 5.01
N LYS A 328 -2.24 5.63 5.74
CA LYS A 328 -1.75 4.26 5.60
C LYS A 328 -2.81 3.21 5.93
N LEU A 329 -3.73 3.51 6.86
CA LEU A 329 -4.79 2.60 7.31
C LEU A 329 -6.07 2.77 6.48
N SER A 330 -6.34 3.94 5.92
CA SER A 330 -7.50 4.18 5.06
C SER A 330 -7.45 3.42 3.74
N ASN A 331 -6.24 3.06 3.29
CA ASN A 331 -6.03 2.29 2.06
C ASN A 331 -6.14 0.76 2.27
N HIS A 332 -6.25 0.29 3.51
CA HIS A 332 -6.50 -1.11 3.80
C HIS A 332 -8.01 -1.30 3.99
N GLU A 333 -8.63 -2.08 3.10
CA GLU A 333 -10.03 -2.51 3.19
C GLU A 333 -10.26 -3.37 4.44
N PHE A 334 -10.35 -2.73 5.60
CA PHE A 334 -10.75 -3.45 6.78
C PHE A 334 -12.25 -3.26 7.01
N LYS A 335 -12.93 -4.36 7.26
CA LYS A 335 -14.36 -4.48 7.52
C LYS A 335 -14.94 -3.58 8.64
N ASN A 336 -14.13 -2.70 9.25
CA ASN A 336 -14.52 -1.81 10.33
C ASN A 336 -13.84 -0.43 10.19
N ALA A 337 -14.20 0.33 9.16
CA ALA A 337 -13.70 1.69 8.95
C ALA A 337 -13.97 2.60 10.17
N SER A 338 -15.10 2.43 10.84
CA SER A 338 -15.48 3.17 12.05
C SER A 338 -14.54 2.95 13.25
N LYS A 339 -13.83 1.80 13.31
CA LYS A 339 -12.88 1.51 14.40
C LYS A 339 -11.49 2.13 14.20
N LYS A 340 -11.25 2.85 13.09
CA LYS A 340 -9.93 3.40 12.73
C LYS A 340 -9.82 4.90 12.88
N GLU A 341 -10.94 5.59 13.02
CA GLU A 341 -10.92 7.00 13.41
C GLU A 341 -10.40 7.10 14.84
N ALA A 342 -9.43 7.97 15.01
CA ALA A 342 -8.89 8.28 16.31
C ALA A 342 -9.06 9.76 16.59
N ALA A 343 -9.49 10.11 17.77
CA ALA A 343 -9.38 11.45 18.28
C ALA A 343 -8.15 11.50 19.20
N VAL A 344 -7.16 12.32 18.82
CA VAL A 344 -5.96 12.55 19.63
C VAL A 344 -6.07 13.95 20.20
N GLU A 345 -5.87 14.10 21.51
CA GLU A 345 -5.80 15.42 22.13
C GLU A 345 -4.60 16.17 21.56
N ILE A 346 -4.83 17.40 21.09
CA ILE A 346 -3.79 18.24 20.51
C ILE A 346 -2.90 18.78 21.61
N HIS A 347 -1.59 18.59 21.46
CA HIS A 347 -0.61 19.08 22.41
C HIS A 347 -0.68 20.62 22.54
N LYS A 348 -0.56 21.14 23.77
CA LYS A 348 -0.69 22.57 24.06
C LYS A 348 0.20 23.47 23.19
N ASP A 349 1.44 23.04 22.91
CA ASP A 349 2.40 23.78 22.09
C ASP A 349 1.96 23.89 20.61
N CYS A 350 1.04 23.00 20.17
CA CYS A 350 0.49 23.00 18.81
C CYS A 350 -0.69 23.94 18.63
N ILE A 351 -1.33 24.36 19.73
CA ILE A 351 -2.57 25.16 19.67
C ILE A 351 -2.35 26.50 18.97
N GLN A 352 -1.27 27.21 19.30
CA GLN A 352 -0.94 28.49 18.67
C GLN A 352 -0.64 28.33 17.18
N ILE A 353 0.07 27.27 16.78
CA ILE A 353 0.34 26.97 15.38
C ILE A 353 -0.95 26.69 14.60
N ILE A 354 -1.85 25.90 15.22
CA ILE A 354 -3.14 25.60 14.62
C ILE A 354 -3.97 26.88 14.46
N GLN A 355 -4.04 27.71 15.50
CA GLN A 355 -4.76 28.99 15.45
C GLN A 355 -4.19 29.92 14.38
N LYS A 356 -2.86 30.05 14.30
CA LYS A 356 -2.15 30.84 13.30
C LYS A 356 -2.53 30.45 11.87
N TYR A 357 -2.51 29.15 11.55
CA TYR A 357 -2.79 28.68 10.21
C TYR A 357 -4.27 28.46 9.92
N LYS A 358 -5.09 28.22 10.92
CA LYS A 358 -6.53 28.15 10.78
C LYS A 358 -7.13 29.52 10.46
N GLY A 359 -6.75 30.55 11.22
CA GLY A 359 -7.42 31.86 11.16
C GLY A 359 -8.92 31.71 11.31
N GLU A 360 -9.68 32.41 10.49
CA GLU A 360 -11.15 32.35 10.46
C GLU A 360 -11.71 31.19 9.62
N ARG A 361 -10.86 30.40 8.98
CA ARG A 361 -11.28 29.29 8.12
C ARG A 361 -11.93 28.18 8.95
N THR A 362 -13.02 27.62 8.43
CA THR A 362 -13.75 26.50 9.05
C THR A 362 -13.50 25.17 8.33
N LYS A 363 -12.97 25.20 7.11
CA LYS A 363 -12.76 23.99 6.26
C LYS A 363 -11.46 24.10 5.46
N GLY A 364 -10.99 22.95 5.02
CA GLY A 364 -9.83 22.81 4.14
C GLY A 364 -8.58 22.35 4.88
N TYR A 365 -7.44 22.36 4.18
CA TYR A 365 -6.17 21.98 4.78
C TYR A 365 -5.67 23.03 5.76
N LEU A 366 -5.22 22.58 6.95
CA LEU A 366 -4.69 23.48 7.96
C LEU A 366 -3.47 24.23 7.42
N LEU A 367 -2.47 23.50 6.95
CA LEU A 367 -1.21 24.06 6.49
C LEU A 367 -1.34 24.58 5.05
N PRO A 368 -0.95 25.85 4.77
CA PRO A 368 -1.19 26.51 3.50
C PRO A 368 -0.18 26.11 2.40
N PHE A 369 0.15 24.82 2.30
CA PHE A 369 0.94 24.33 1.18
C PHE A 369 0.15 24.43 -0.13
N LYS A 370 0.82 24.84 -1.22
CA LYS A 370 0.23 24.88 -2.56
C LYS A 370 0.06 23.45 -3.11
N ILE A 371 -0.90 22.72 -2.55
CA ILE A 371 -1.27 21.38 -3.00
C ILE A 371 -2.61 21.52 -3.73
N ASN A 372 -2.71 20.97 -4.95
CA ASN A 372 -3.95 21.04 -5.70
C ASN A 372 -5.03 20.20 -4.99
N GLN A 373 -6.00 20.88 -4.40
CA GLN A 373 -7.08 20.28 -3.61
C GLN A 373 -8.08 19.48 -4.46
N LYS A 374 -8.20 19.81 -5.76
CA LYS A 374 -9.11 19.15 -6.72
C LYS A 374 -8.42 18.05 -7.53
N ALA A 375 -7.12 17.84 -7.34
CA ALA A 375 -6.38 16.85 -8.11
C ALA A 375 -6.80 15.43 -7.76
N GLU A 376 -6.83 14.57 -8.77
CA GLU A 376 -6.92 13.13 -8.60
C GLU A 376 -5.88 12.64 -7.59
N THR A 377 -6.20 11.55 -6.87
CA THR A 377 -5.40 11.02 -5.76
C THR A 377 -3.90 10.87 -6.08
N LYS A 378 -3.57 10.49 -7.34
CA LYS A 378 -2.18 10.32 -7.79
C LYS A 378 -1.40 11.64 -7.87
N LYS A 379 -2.01 12.70 -8.43
CA LYS A 379 -1.36 14.02 -8.55
C LYS A 379 -1.13 14.64 -7.17
N ARG A 380 -2.10 14.48 -6.28
CA ARG A 380 -1.97 14.90 -4.89
C ARG A 380 -0.84 14.17 -4.16
N ASP A 381 -0.68 12.85 -4.38
CA ASP A 381 0.41 12.06 -3.79
C ASP A 381 1.80 12.59 -4.23
N VAL A 382 1.92 13.04 -5.47
CA VAL A 382 3.14 13.68 -6.00
C VAL A 382 3.39 15.01 -5.28
N ASP A 383 2.35 15.84 -5.15
CA ASP A 383 2.45 17.17 -4.50
C ASP A 383 2.84 17.03 -3.02
N VAL A 384 2.24 16.10 -2.28
CA VAL A 384 2.60 15.84 -0.87
C VAL A 384 4.03 15.33 -0.75
N ASN A 385 4.49 14.47 -1.64
CA ASN A 385 5.87 13.99 -1.65
C ASN A 385 6.85 15.12 -1.97
N HIS A 386 6.47 16.06 -2.85
CA HIS A 386 7.28 17.24 -3.12
C HIS A 386 7.41 18.15 -1.89
N VAL A 387 6.31 18.40 -1.17
CA VAL A 387 6.34 19.16 0.09
C VAL A 387 7.23 18.48 1.12
N ARG A 388 7.10 17.16 1.30
CA ARG A 388 7.97 16.39 2.21
C ARG A 388 9.45 16.51 1.85
N GLU A 389 9.77 16.47 0.56
CA GLU A 389 11.16 16.64 0.10
C GLU A 389 11.68 18.06 0.36
N LYS A 390 10.85 19.08 0.19
CA LYS A 390 11.23 20.47 0.55
C LYS A 390 11.49 20.65 2.04
N ILE A 391 10.64 20.06 2.88
CA ILE A 391 10.85 20.05 4.34
C ILE A 391 12.15 19.29 4.68
N ARG A 392 12.42 18.14 4.03
CA ARG A 392 13.68 17.42 4.21
C ARG A 392 14.90 18.28 3.86
N GLN A 393 14.85 18.97 2.71
CA GLN A 393 15.92 19.90 2.29
C GLN A 393 16.14 21.04 3.31
N PHE A 394 15.05 21.55 3.90
CA PHE A 394 15.10 22.55 4.96
C PHE A 394 15.79 21.98 6.23
N MET A 395 15.39 20.78 6.68
CA MET A 395 16.02 20.12 7.83
C MET A 395 17.51 19.86 7.59
N CYS A 396 17.89 19.38 6.40
CA CYS A 396 19.28 19.17 6.02
C CYS A 396 20.08 20.46 5.96
N ALA A 397 19.45 21.59 5.63
CA ALA A 397 20.13 22.89 5.66
C ALA A 397 20.43 23.35 7.09
N ILE A 398 19.52 23.09 8.05
CA ILE A 398 19.78 23.33 9.48
C ILE A 398 20.88 22.41 9.99
N ASP A 399 20.78 21.11 9.70
CA ASP A 399 21.78 20.11 10.07
C ASP A 399 23.19 20.51 9.63
N LYS A 400 23.32 20.92 8.38
CA LYS A 400 24.58 21.41 7.81
C LYS A 400 25.07 22.68 8.50
N TYR A 401 24.16 23.62 8.80
CA TYR A 401 24.51 24.88 9.47
C TYR A 401 25.01 24.64 10.91
N CYS A 402 24.34 23.74 11.62
CA CYS A 402 24.68 23.40 13.02
C CYS A 402 25.79 22.34 13.15
N GLY A 403 26.20 21.71 12.05
CA GLY A 403 27.25 20.70 12.04
C GLY A 403 26.89 19.36 12.70
N TRP A 404 25.60 18.98 12.77
CA TRP A 404 25.18 17.77 13.47
C TRP A 404 25.52 16.48 12.73
N ASN A 405 25.57 16.50 11.38
CA ASN A 405 25.91 15.38 10.50
C ASN A 405 24.99 14.16 10.70
N ILE A 406 23.67 14.37 10.79
CA ILE A 406 22.68 13.31 10.94
C ILE A 406 22.52 12.57 9.61
N GLU A 407 22.90 11.30 9.57
CA GLU A 407 22.74 10.49 8.37
C GLU A 407 21.25 10.28 7.99
N ASN A 408 20.95 10.40 6.70
CA ASN A 408 19.62 10.17 6.14
C ASN A 408 18.49 10.99 6.80
N LEU A 409 18.80 12.23 7.24
CA LEU A 409 17.86 13.09 7.93
C LEU A 409 16.57 13.31 7.15
N SER A 410 15.45 13.13 7.83
CA SER A 410 14.10 13.28 7.33
C SER A 410 13.12 13.60 8.46
N MET A 411 11.90 13.99 8.14
CA MET A 411 10.85 14.19 9.15
C MET A 411 10.62 12.96 10.04
N TYR A 412 10.88 11.75 9.55
CA TYR A 412 10.73 10.54 10.37
C TYR A 412 11.69 10.49 11.56
N ASN A 413 12.86 11.13 11.48
CA ASN A 413 13.80 11.19 12.61
C ASN A 413 13.17 11.90 13.82
N LEU A 414 12.34 12.96 13.61
CA LEU A 414 11.58 13.60 14.67
C LEU A 414 10.59 12.64 15.35
N ARG A 415 9.84 11.87 14.54
CA ARG A 415 8.93 10.86 15.07
C ARG A 415 9.65 9.73 15.79
N HIS A 416 10.82 9.30 15.28
CA HIS A 416 11.63 8.31 15.95
C HIS A 416 12.16 8.83 17.29
N THR A 417 12.60 10.07 17.34
CA THR A 417 13.06 10.71 18.57
C THR A 417 11.99 10.70 19.65
N VAL A 418 10.77 11.18 19.33
CA VAL A 418 9.73 11.26 20.36
C VAL A 418 9.26 9.87 20.82
N ILE A 419 9.19 8.88 19.93
CA ILE A 419 8.85 7.51 20.32
C ILE A 419 9.95 6.90 21.20
N THR A 420 11.23 7.10 20.84
CA THR A 420 12.36 6.63 21.63
C THR A 420 12.36 7.27 23.02
N ASN A 421 12.16 8.58 23.11
CA ASN A 421 12.09 9.29 24.38
C ASN A 421 10.92 8.80 25.24
N ALA A 422 9.76 8.54 24.63
CA ALA A 422 8.62 7.97 25.34
C ALA A 422 8.90 6.57 25.90
N ILE A 423 9.62 5.72 25.16
CA ILE A 423 10.03 4.39 25.61
C ILE A 423 11.03 4.52 26.78
N ILE A 424 12.01 5.41 26.67
CA ILE A 424 13.02 5.66 27.72
C ILE A 424 12.35 6.19 28.98
N SER A 425 11.33 7.05 28.84
CA SER A 425 10.53 7.57 29.96
C SER A 425 9.54 6.56 30.56
N GLY A 426 9.54 5.30 30.10
CA GLY A 426 8.70 4.24 30.65
C GLY A 426 7.23 4.30 30.21
N VAL A 427 6.88 5.09 29.20
CA VAL A 427 5.50 5.11 28.69
C VAL A 427 5.15 3.73 28.11
N PRO A 428 4.00 3.13 28.49
CA PRO A 428 3.59 1.84 27.98
C PRO A 428 3.53 1.78 26.46
N ILE A 429 4.13 0.75 25.86
CA ILE A 429 4.19 0.56 24.38
C ILE A 429 2.80 0.63 23.75
N LYS A 430 1.78 0.12 24.45
CA LYS A 430 0.39 0.19 23.99
C LYS A 430 -0.07 1.64 23.81
N LEU A 431 0.19 2.51 24.76
CA LEU A 431 -0.18 3.93 24.68
C LEU A 431 0.59 4.65 23.56
N ILE A 432 1.90 4.37 23.43
CA ILE A 432 2.72 4.90 22.34
C ILE A 432 2.14 4.45 20.98
N ALA A 433 1.76 3.17 20.84
CA ALA A 433 1.19 2.62 19.62
C ALA A 433 -0.16 3.28 19.25
N GLU A 434 -1.01 3.50 20.25
CA GLU A 434 -2.31 4.16 20.09
C GLU A 434 -2.12 5.63 19.65
N TYR A 435 -1.25 6.36 20.31
CA TYR A 435 -0.96 7.76 19.99
C TYR A 435 -0.29 7.91 18.63
N ALA A 436 0.72 7.10 18.36
CA ALA A 436 1.46 7.10 17.10
C ALA A 436 0.69 6.46 15.93
N LYS A 437 -0.53 5.96 16.15
CA LYS A 437 -1.37 5.27 15.14
C LYS A 437 -0.60 4.20 14.39
N THR A 438 0.01 3.29 15.15
CA THR A 438 0.75 2.14 14.63
C THR A 438 0.43 0.91 15.48
N SER A 439 0.96 -0.28 15.12
CA SER A 439 0.79 -1.47 15.95
C SER A 439 1.90 -1.56 17.01
N MET A 440 1.60 -2.18 18.15
CA MET A 440 2.59 -2.52 19.17
C MET A 440 3.76 -3.31 18.56
N LEU A 441 3.42 -4.32 17.74
CA LEU A 441 4.42 -5.13 17.04
C LEU A 441 5.35 -4.28 16.15
N GLN A 442 4.84 -3.23 15.51
CA GLN A 442 5.68 -2.33 14.71
C GLN A 442 6.64 -1.53 15.60
N ILE A 443 6.21 -1.09 16.79
CA ILE A 443 7.08 -0.40 17.74
C ILE A 443 8.13 -1.38 18.27
N GLU A 444 7.72 -2.55 18.74
CA GLU A 444 8.63 -3.58 19.25
C GLU A 444 9.70 -3.98 18.23
N ASN A 445 9.30 -4.18 16.96
CA ASN A 445 10.25 -4.51 15.90
C ASN A 445 11.18 -3.34 15.54
N THR A 446 10.70 -2.09 15.63
CA THR A 446 11.47 -0.92 15.20
C THR A 446 12.42 -0.44 16.30
N TYR A 447 12.02 -0.55 17.56
CA TYR A 447 12.74 -0.04 18.73
C TYR A 447 13.19 -1.14 19.70
N SER A 448 13.36 -2.37 19.18
CA SER A 448 13.69 -3.56 19.98
C SER A 448 14.91 -3.36 20.90
N ASP A 449 15.94 -2.70 20.40
CA ASP A 449 17.18 -2.51 21.16
C ASP A 449 17.00 -1.48 22.28
N THR A 450 16.31 -0.37 22.03
CA THR A 450 15.93 0.61 23.08
C THR A 450 15.08 -0.05 24.16
N ILE A 451 14.08 -0.84 23.75
CA ILE A 451 13.18 -1.55 24.69
C ILE A 451 13.98 -2.54 25.56
N LYS A 452 14.93 -3.28 24.99
CA LYS A 452 15.78 -4.22 25.73
C LYS A 452 16.65 -3.49 26.77
N ILE A 453 17.27 -2.36 26.38
CA ILE A 453 18.08 -1.55 27.29
C ILE A 453 17.23 -1.04 28.46
N CYS A 454 16.06 -0.48 28.19
CA CYS A 454 15.17 0.02 29.24
C CYS A 454 14.67 -1.09 30.18
N ARG A 455 14.34 -2.28 29.65
CA ARG A 455 13.91 -3.43 30.45
C ARG A 455 15.06 -3.97 31.33
N SER A 456 16.27 -4.07 30.80
CA SER A 456 17.43 -4.52 31.59
C SER A 456 17.75 -3.56 32.74
N ALA A 457 17.71 -2.25 32.49
CA ALA A 457 17.90 -1.24 33.52
C ALA A 457 16.80 -1.31 34.61
N SER A 458 15.54 -1.53 34.22
CA SER A 458 14.44 -1.68 35.18
C SER A 458 14.59 -2.93 36.06
N ILE A 459 15.08 -4.04 35.50
CA ILE A 459 15.35 -5.27 36.26
C ILE A 459 16.51 -5.05 37.23
N SER A 460 17.58 -4.40 36.80
CA SER A 460 18.75 -4.10 37.67
C SER A 460 18.39 -3.21 38.85
N ASN A 461 17.35 -2.40 38.79
CA ASN A 461 16.90 -1.56 39.88
C ASN A 461 15.96 -2.30 40.86
N VAL A 462 15.54 -3.53 40.56
CA VAL A 462 14.64 -4.35 41.38
C VAL A 462 15.39 -5.48 42.10
N ILE A 463 16.52 -5.90 41.56
CA ILE A 463 17.42 -6.89 42.16
C ILE A 463 18.49 -6.19 42.97
#